data_1509456e75b1521fc242ba0acb99d3af
#
_entry.id   1509456e75b1521fc242ba0acb99d3af
#
_cell.length_a   1.000
_cell.length_b   1.000
_cell.length_c   1.000
_cell.angle_alpha   90.00
_cell.angle_beta   90.00
_cell.angle_gamma   90.00
#
_symmetry.space_group_name_H-M   'P 1'
#
loop_
_entity.id
_entity.type
_entity.pdbx_description
1 polymer ?
#
loop_
_entity_poly.entity_id
_entity_poly.type
_entity_poly.pdbx_seq_one_letter_code
_entity_poly.pdbx_strand_id
1 'polypeptide(L)'
;MPAEQQRWAEIAVDAAGDAQEIVGALLLNTTGCQGYATTATTATGYLPVDERLENTLLALKSALADLPRAGLAPTVPDITIRFVAEADWANAWKQYFKPQTIGRHLVVKPTWEAWQKRPGDVVIAIDPGMAFGTGLHATTRLCLQALENHVRPGVTVADVGTGSGILAVAAALLGAAHVSATDVDPLAVRIARENVALNGVTDRVDVAEASVPPTGTFDLVVANILADVIKDMTPALFAALTPGGRLIASGIIDTRAIDVADHLAASDFADLTTSREGEWVAVEGVRSR
;
A
#
# COMPACT_ATOMS: atom_id res chain seq x y z
N MET A 1 3.61 -0.84 -41.33
CA MET A 1 3.38 0.37 -40.52
C MET A 1 4.15 0.20 -39.26
N PRO A 2 5.14 1.04 -38.92
CA PRO A 2 5.75 0.96 -37.60
C PRO A 2 4.65 1.28 -36.58
N ALA A 3 4.56 0.49 -35.47
CA ALA A 3 3.67 0.76 -34.38
C ALA A 3 3.98 2.19 -33.87
N GLU A 4 2.98 3.07 -33.79
CA GLU A 4 3.12 4.36 -33.15
C GLU A 4 3.61 4.11 -31.74
N GLN A 5 4.83 4.56 -31.44
CA GLN A 5 5.38 4.47 -30.11
C GLN A 5 4.47 5.28 -29.19
N GLN A 6 3.85 4.62 -28.24
CA GLN A 6 2.99 5.24 -27.24
C GLN A 6 3.82 6.30 -26.51
N ARG A 7 3.33 7.53 -26.50
CA ARG A 7 3.95 8.66 -25.80
C ARG A 7 3.27 8.82 -24.44
N TRP A 8 4.03 9.23 -23.46
CA TRP A 8 3.55 9.48 -22.10
C TRP A 8 3.72 10.95 -21.73
N ALA A 9 2.79 11.48 -20.96
CA ALA A 9 2.90 12.79 -20.32
C ALA A 9 3.28 12.60 -18.86
N GLU A 10 4.44 13.08 -18.47
CA GLU A 10 4.84 13.25 -17.09
C GLU A 10 4.21 14.55 -16.58
N ILE A 11 3.42 14.46 -15.52
CA ILE A 11 2.72 15.57 -14.90
C ILE A 11 3.29 15.75 -13.50
N ALA A 12 4.12 16.76 -13.31
CA ALA A 12 4.66 17.12 -12.02
C ALA A 12 3.85 18.30 -11.45
N VAL A 13 3.37 18.18 -10.23
CA VAL A 13 2.61 19.19 -9.51
C VAL A 13 3.42 19.60 -8.28
N ASP A 14 3.63 20.90 -8.11
CA ASP A 14 4.35 21.42 -6.96
C ASP A 14 3.52 21.21 -5.69
N ALA A 15 4.09 20.47 -4.74
CA ALA A 15 3.48 20.17 -3.45
C ALA A 15 4.56 19.88 -2.41
N ALA A 16 4.41 20.41 -1.21
CA ALA A 16 5.32 20.19 -0.10
C ALA A 16 4.55 19.84 1.17
N GLY A 17 5.13 19.03 2.04
CA GLY A 17 4.50 18.61 3.30
C GLY A 17 3.18 17.87 3.05
N ASP A 18 2.16 18.17 3.85
CA ASP A 18 0.86 17.49 3.83
C ASP A 18 0.11 17.64 2.49
N ALA A 19 0.42 18.71 1.71
CA ALA A 19 -0.16 18.90 0.39
C ALA A 19 0.24 17.82 -0.62
N GLN A 20 1.34 17.09 -0.41
CA GLN A 20 1.81 16.06 -1.33
C GLN A 20 0.84 14.88 -1.43
N GLU A 21 0.30 14.43 -0.31
CA GLU A 21 -0.66 13.32 -0.31
C GLU A 21 -1.98 13.71 -0.95
N ILE A 22 -2.43 14.95 -0.69
CA ILE A 22 -3.64 15.50 -1.30
C ILE A 22 -3.48 15.61 -2.81
N VAL A 23 -2.37 16.16 -3.26
CA VAL A 23 -2.06 16.28 -4.70
C VAL A 23 -1.87 14.90 -5.34
N GLY A 24 -1.23 13.97 -4.64
CA GLY A 24 -1.09 12.59 -5.08
C GLY A 24 -2.44 11.88 -5.25
N ALA A 25 -3.34 12.05 -4.29
CA ALA A 25 -4.71 11.54 -4.38
C ALA A 25 -5.50 12.19 -5.53
N LEU A 26 -5.32 13.50 -5.77
CA LEU A 26 -5.93 14.18 -6.91
C LEU A 26 -5.37 13.66 -8.24
N LEU A 27 -4.06 13.42 -8.33
CA LEU A 27 -3.47 12.79 -9.52
C LEU A 27 -4.12 11.43 -9.79
N LEU A 28 -4.24 10.56 -8.80
CA LEU A 28 -4.88 9.25 -8.96
C LEU A 28 -6.35 9.37 -9.36
N ASN A 29 -7.13 10.12 -8.60
CA ASN A 29 -8.59 10.13 -8.72
C ASN A 29 -9.09 10.95 -9.92
N THR A 30 -8.40 12.05 -10.25
CA THR A 30 -8.84 12.95 -11.33
C THR A 30 -8.29 12.54 -12.68
N THR A 31 -7.08 12.00 -12.70
CA THR A 31 -6.43 11.67 -13.98
C THR A 31 -6.50 10.19 -14.32
N GLY A 32 -6.78 9.33 -13.35
CA GLY A 32 -6.72 7.88 -13.54
C GLY A 32 -5.29 7.38 -13.80
N CYS A 33 -4.26 8.14 -13.38
CA CYS A 33 -2.89 7.66 -13.43
C CYS A 33 -2.75 6.45 -12.49
N GLN A 34 -1.92 5.50 -12.87
CA GLN A 34 -1.78 4.21 -12.17
C GLN A 34 -0.90 4.30 -10.92
N GLY A 35 -0.36 5.47 -10.62
CA GLY A 35 0.48 5.74 -9.47
C GLY A 35 1.12 7.11 -9.58
N TYR A 36 1.64 7.59 -8.46
CA TYR A 36 2.43 8.82 -8.41
C TYR A 36 3.69 8.62 -7.58
N ALA A 37 4.70 9.41 -7.89
CA ALA A 37 5.93 9.50 -7.10
C ALA A 37 6.01 10.87 -6.45
N THR A 38 6.58 10.96 -5.24
CA THR A 38 6.81 12.24 -4.56
C THR A 38 8.30 12.50 -4.38
N THR A 39 8.67 13.77 -4.46
CA THR A 39 9.96 14.29 -4.01
C THR A 39 9.71 15.19 -2.79
N ALA A 40 10.70 15.92 -2.30
CA ALA A 40 10.50 16.87 -1.21
C ALA A 40 9.51 18.00 -1.55
N THR A 41 9.30 18.30 -2.84
CA THR A 41 8.56 19.48 -3.31
C THR A 41 7.55 19.21 -4.42
N THR A 42 7.44 17.98 -4.91
CA THR A 42 6.55 17.67 -6.05
C THR A 42 5.86 16.32 -5.88
N ALA A 43 4.66 16.19 -6.44
CA ALA A 43 4.02 14.91 -6.74
C ALA A 43 3.94 14.75 -8.26
N THR A 44 4.37 13.61 -8.79
CA THR A 44 4.50 13.35 -10.24
C THR A 44 3.72 12.12 -10.63
N GLY A 45 2.80 12.25 -11.58
CA GLY A 45 2.05 11.16 -12.20
C GLY A 45 2.35 11.04 -13.70
N TYR A 46 1.98 9.90 -14.29
CA TYR A 46 2.19 9.63 -15.71
C TYR A 46 0.90 9.22 -16.39
N LEU A 47 0.60 9.81 -17.55
CA LEU A 47 -0.59 9.54 -18.35
C LEU A 47 -0.22 9.17 -19.78
N PRO A 48 -0.96 8.27 -20.43
CA PRO A 48 -0.81 8.07 -21.86
C PRO A 48 -1.21 9.35 -22.63
N VAL A 49 -0.49 9.66 -23.69
CA VAL A 49 -0.85 10.74 -24.59
C VAL A 49 -1.89 10.21 -25.57
N ASP A 50 -3.15 10.38 -25.22
CA ASP A 50 -4.32 10.01 -26.01
C ASP A 50 -5.30 11.20 -26.12
N GLU A 51 -6.43 11.01 -26.79
CA GLU A 51 -7.47 12.04 -26.99
C GLU A 51 -8.11 12.56 -25.69
N ARG A 52 -7.94 11.84 -24.56
CA ARG A 52 -8.48 12.20 -23.25
C ARG A 52 -7.56 13.09 -22.45
N LEU A 53 -6.25 13.15 -22.81
CA LEU A 53 -5.22 13.85 -22.03
C LEU A 53 -5.58 15.32 -21.75
N GLU A 54 -6.09 16.04 -22.75
CA GLU A 54 -6.43 17.46 -22.60
C GLU A 54 -7.55 17.66 -21.57
N ASN A 55 -8.64 16.88 -21.68
CA ASN A 55 -9.76 16.94 -20.73
C ASN A 55 -9.34 16.55 -19.32
N THR A 56 -8.48 15.55 -19.20
CA THR A 56 -7.92 15.09 -17.93
C THR A 56 -7.07 16.18 -17.27
N LEU A 57 -6.23 16.87 -18.03
CA LEU A 57 -5.42 17.99 -17.52
C LEU A 57 -6.29 19.18 -17.10
N LEU A 58 -7.38 19.45 -17.81
CA LEU A 58 -8.35 20.49 -17.44
C LEU A 58 -9.06 20.15 -16.12
N ALA A 59 -9.46 18.90 -15.93
CA ALA A 59 -10.08 18.43 -14.70
C ALA A 59 -9.08 18.51 -13.51
N LEU A 60 -7.83 18.11 -13.71
CA LEU A 60 -6.78 18.24 -12.69
C LEU A 60 -6.54 19.71 -12.31
N LYS A 61 -6.39 20.59 -13.30
CA LYS A 61 -6.23 22.04 -13.04
C LYS A 61 -7.39 22.63 -12.24
N SER A 62 -8.62 22.22 -12.56
CA SER A 62 -9.82 22.65 -11.81
C SER A 62 -9.77 22.18 -10.36
N ALA A 63 -9.45 20.92 -10.13
CA ALA A 63 -9.34 20.35 -8.78
C ALA A 63 -8.23 21.03 -7.95
N LEU A 64 -7.07 21.31 -8.55
CA LEU A 64 -5.99 22.03 -7.89
C LEU A 64 -6.34 23.48 -7.58
N ALA A 65 -7.15 24.15 -8.41
CA ALA A 65 -7.60 25.52 -8.17
C ALA A 65 -8.52 25.65 -6.94
N ASP A 66 -9.15 24.57 -6.52
CA ASP A 66 -10.01 24.53 -5.34
C ASP A 66 -9.26 24.31 -4.02
N LEU A 67 -8.01 23.83 -4.06
CA LEU A 67 -7.21 23.54 -2.86
C LEU A 67 -7.03 24.75 -1.93
N PRO A 68 -6.68 25.97 -2.41
CA PRO A 68 -6.56 27.12 -1.53
C PRO A 68 -7.89 27.52 -0.88
N ARG A 69 -9.01 27.38 -1.60
CA ARG A 69 -10.36 27.66 -1.07
C ARG A 69 -10.76 26.68 0.03
N ALA A 70 -10.31 25.43 -0.08
CA ALA A 70 -10.52 24.40 0.93
C ALA A 70 -9.52 24.48 2.11
N GLY A 71 -8.56 25.41 2.09
CA GLY A 71 -7.50 25.53 3.10
C GLY A 71 -6.45 24.41 3.04
N LEU A 72 -6.39 23.66 1.93
CA LEU A 72 -5.52 22.50 1.75
C LEU A 72 -4.17 22.84 1.09
N ALA A 73 -4.03 24.04 0.55
CA ALA A 73 -2.78 24.58 0.02
C ALA A 73 -2.76 26.11 0.16
N PRO A 74 -1.60 26.76 0.36
CA PRO A 74 -1.51 28.22 0.48
C PRO A 74 -1.77 28.95 -0.85
N THR A 75 -1.43 28.31 -1.97
CA THR A 75 -1.61 28.81 -3.34
C THR A 75 -2.05 27.67 -4.24
N VAL A 76 -2.53 27.98 -5.44
CA VAL A 76 -2.77 26.96 -6.47
C VAL A 76 -1.43 26.36 -6.88
N PRO A 77 -1.25 25.03 -6.77
CA PRO A 77 -0.01 24.38 -7.15
C PRO A 77 0.29 24.53 -8.66
N ASP A 78 1.56 24.76 -9.00
CA ASP A 78 2.00 24.79 -10.39
C ASP A 78 2.09 23.39 -10.99
N ILE A 79 1.77 23.28 -12.28
CA ILE A 79 1.82 22.03 -13.04
C ILE A 79 2.90 22.15 -14.12
N THR A 80 3.84 21.25 -14.11
CA THR A 80 4.81 21.04 -15.20
C THR A 80 4.46 19.78 -15.97
N ILE A 81 4.40 19.88 -17.30
CA ILE A 81 4.09 18.73 -18.19
C ILE A 81 5.29 18.51 -19.10
N ARG A 82 5.77 17.26 -19.15
CA ARG A 82 6.79 16.81 -20.09
C ARG A 82 6.27 15.63 -20.89
N PHE A 83 6.57 15.61 -22.18
CA PHE A 83 6.28 14.45 -23.02
C PHE A 83 7.52 13.57 -23.08
N VAL A 84 7.34 12.30 -22.68
CA VAL A 84 8.42 11.32 -22.63
C VAL A 84 8.11 10.15 -23.56
N ALA A 85 9.13 9.60 -24.21
CA ALA A 85 8.98 8.37 -24.96
C ALA A 85 8.84 7.20 -23.98
N GLU A 86 8.14 6.12 -24.41
CA GLU A 86 7.90 4.95 -23.57
C GLU A 86 9.20 4.34 -23.00
N ALA A 87 10.27 4.32 -23.78
CA ALA A 87 11.58 3.83 -23.34
C ALA A 87 12.23 4.72 -22.26
N ASP A 88 12.00 6.03 -22.30
CA ASP A 88 12.54 6.98 -21.31
C ASP A 88 11.69 6.96 -20.05
N TRP A 89 10.36 6.81 -20.19
CA TRP A 89 9.44 6.65 -19.08
C TRP A 89 9.76 5.40 -18.26
N ALA A 90 9.91 4.25 -18.92
CA ALA A 90 10.20 2.97 -18.25
C ALA A 90 11.48 3.01 -17.37
N ASN A 91 12.35 4.00 -17.56
CA ASN A 91 13.58 4.16 -16.80
C ASN A 91 13.58 5.38 -15.85
N ALA A 92 12.87 6.47 -16.19
CA ALA A 92 12.88 7.70 -15.42
C ALA A 92 12.27 7.54 -14.01
N TRP A 93 11.17 6.80 -13.88
CA TRP A 93 10.52 6.57 -12.58
C TRP A 93 11.29 5.60 -11.68
N LYS A 94 12.06 4.66 -12.26
CA LYS A 94 12.87 3.69 -11.50
C LYS A 94 13.87 4.34 -10.56
N GLN A 95 14.40 5.50 -10.91
CA GLN A 95 15.37 6.23 -10.08
C GLN A 95 14.80 6.67 -8.72
N TYR A 96 13.48 6.83 -8.62
CA TYR A 96 12.80 7.26 -7.39
C TYR A 96 12.54 6.12 -6.41
N PHE A 97 12.61 4.86 -6.88
CA PHE A 97 12.38 3.69 -6.04
C PHE A 97 13.71 3.06 -5.64
N LYS A 98 14.15 3.38 -4.44
CA LYS A 98 15.39 2.86 -3.86
C LYS A 98 15.07 1.85 -2.75
N PRO A 99 15.99 0.91 -2.46
CA PRO A 99 15.82 0.01 -1.33
C PRO A 99 15.57 0.78 -0.03
N GLN A 100 14.60 0.34 0.74
CA GLN A 100 14.25 0.93 2.03
C GLN A 100 14.32 -0.13 3.12
N THR A 101 14.96 0.23 4.23
CA THR A 101 14.92 -0.57 5.45
C THR A 101 13.70 -0.18 6.28
N ILE A 102 12.90 -1.17 6.68
CA ILE A 102 11.71 -1.01 7.49
C ILE A 102 11.86 -1.84 8.75
N GLY A 103 11.58 -1.24 9.92
CA GLY A 103 11.81 -1.93 11.19
C GLY A 103 13.28 -2.27 11.42
N ARG A 104 13.55 -3.51 11.84
CA ARG A 104 14.90 -3.97 12.23
C ARG A 104 15.63 -4.72 11.12
N HIS A 105 14.91 -5.54 10.37
CA HIS A 105 15.49 -6.51 9.43
C HIS A 105 14.84 -6.50 8.05
N LEU A 106 13.64 -5.91 7.92
CA LEU A 106 12.93 -5.88 6.64
C LEU A 106 13.56 -4.87 5.68
N VAL A 107 13.78 -5.31 4.46
CA VAL A 107 14.24 -4.46 3.35
C VAL A 107 13.29 -4.64 2.19
N VAL A 108 12.63 -3.57 1.77
CA VAL A 108 11.81 -3.54 0.56
C VAL A 108 12.61 -2.90 -0.56
N LYS A 109 12.70 -3.56 -1.70
CA LYS A 109 13.43 -3.05 -2.86
C LYS A 109 12.77 -3.45 -4.17
N PRO A 110 12.87 -2.64 -5.23
CA PRO A 110 12.52 -3.06 -6.57
C PRO A 110 13.54 -4.09 -7.13
N THR A 111 13.13 -4.86 -8.15
CA THR A 111 13.97 -5.92 -8.73
C THR A 111 15.25 -5.38 -9.36
N TRP A 112 15.21 -4.18 -9.96
CA TRP A 112 16.35 -3.53 -10.64
C TRP A 112 17.39 -2.91 -9.70
N GLU A 113 17.10 -2.78 -8.40
CA GLU A 113 18.07 -2.28 -7.42
C GLU A 113 18.82 -3.43 -6.78
N ALA A 114 20.13 -3.27 -6.66
CA ALA A 114 20.96 -4.20 -5.90
C ALA A 114 20.85 -3.90 -4.39
N TRP A 115 20.92 -4.94 -3.58
CA TRP A 115 21.02 -4.82 -2.13
C TRP A 115 22.14 -5.71 -1.61
N GLN A 116 23.09 -5.13 -0.89
CA GLN A 116 24.09 -5.91 -0.19
C GLN A 116 23.50 -6.44 1.12
N LYS A 117 23.00 -7.69 1.07
CA LYS A 117 22.33 -8.34 2.20
C LYS A 117 23.23 -8.41 3.42
N ARG A 118 22.77 -7.91 4.56
CA ARG A 118 23.40 -8.02 5.86
C ARG A 118 22.90 -9.28 6.58
N PRO A 119 23.64 -9.80 7.58
CA PRO A 119 23.12 -10.88 8.42
C PRO A 119 21.79 -10.47 9.08
N GLY A 120 20.78 -11.31 8.91
CA GLY A 120 19.43 -11.06 9.44
C GLY A 120 18.48 -10.31 8.49
N ASP A 121 18.96 -9.70 7.39
CA ASP A 121 18.08 -9.00 6.46
C ASP A 121 17.06 -9.95 5.82
N VAL A 122 15.80 -9.56 5.88
CA VAL A 122 14.64 -10.16 5.18
C VAL A 122 14.31 -9.25 4.00
N VAL A 123 14.74 -9.65 2.81
CA VAL A 123 14.64 -8.81 1.61
C VAL A 123 13.38 -9.19 0.82
N ILE A 124 12.53 -8.21 0.61
CA ILE A 124 11.28 -8.28 -0.15
C ILE A 124 11.50 -7.56 -1.48
N ALA A 125 11.38 -8.27 -2.58
CA ALA A 125 11.42 -7.69 -3.92
C ALA A 125 9.99 -7.35 -4.38
N ILE A 126 9.70 -6.08 -4.56
CA ILE A 126 8.41 -5.59 -5.07
C ILE A 126 8.68 -4.52 -6.12
N ASP A 127 8.23 -4.77 -7.34
CA ASP A 127 8.28 -3.76 -8.37
C ASP A 127 7.05 -2.84 -8.22
N PRO A 128 7.25 -1.53 -8.09
CA PRO A 128 6.15 -0.57 -8.11
C PRO A 128 5.36 -0.73 -9.40
N GLY A 129 4.08 -0.95 -9.27
CA GLY A 129 3.17 -1.23 -10.39
C GLY A 129 1.76 -0.75 -10.11
N MET A 130 0.80 -1.31 -10.82
CA MET A 130 -0.61 -0.90 -10.83
C MET A 130 -1.40 -1.27 -9.56
N ALA A 131 -0.83 -2.03 -8.61
CA ALA A 131 -1.48 -2.35 -7.35
C ALA A 131 -0.96 -1.46 -6.22
N PHE A 132 -1.84 -1.12 -5.28
CA PHE A 132 -1.48 -0.44 -4.03
C PHE A 132 -0.54 -1.31 -3.20
N GLY A 133 0.37 -0.68 -2.44
CA GLY A 133 1.29 -1.39 -1.54
C GLY A 133 2.70 -1.57 -2.10
N THR A 134 3.32 -0.48 -2.57
CA THR A 134 4.74 -0.47 -2.99
C THR A 134 5.73 -0.56 -1.81
N GLY A 135 5.24 -0.62 -0.58
CA GLY A 135 6.04 -0.58 0.65
C GLY A 135 6.43 0.83 1.10
N LEU A 136 6.15 1.85 0.30
CA LEU A 136 6.55 3.25 0.61
C LEU A 136 5.53 3.98 1.48
N HIS A 137 4.27 3.57 1.45
CA HIS A 137 3.21 4.22 2.22
C HIS A 137 3.36 3.93 3.72
N ALA A 138 3.08 4.93 4.57
CA ALA A 138 3.21 4.82 6.02
C ALA A 138 2.41 3.63 6.60
N THR A 139 1.19 3.39 6.12
CA THR A 139 0.36 2.26 6.56
C THR A 139 1.01 0.90 6.29
N THR A 140 1.64 0.75 5.12
CA THR A 140 2.37 -0.47 4.76
C THR A 140 3.59 -0.67 5.67
N ARG A 141 4.34 0.41 5.95
CA ARG A 141 5.49 0.35 6.86
C ARG A 141 5.07 -0.02 8.28
N LEU A 142 3.98 0.55 8.79
CA LEU A 142 3.43 0.20 10.11
C LEU A 142 3.04 -1.29 10.17
N CYS A 143 2.33 -1.82 9.16
CA CYS A 143 1.98 -3.23 9.09
C CYS A 143 3.22 -4.13 9.01
N LEU A 144 4.22 -3.77 8.21
CA LEU A 144 5.47 -4.52 8.09
C LEU A 144 6.23 -4.57 9.42
N GLN A 145 6.30 -3.46 10.17
CA GLN A 145 6.91 -3.43 11.50
C GLN A 145 6.14 -4.29 12.50
N ALA A 146 4.80 -4.26 12.46
CA ALA A 146 3.97 -5.11 13.30
C ALA A 146 4.15 -6.59 12.95
N LEU A 147 4.18 -6.97 11.66
CA LEU A 147 4.49 -8.33 11.23
C LEU A 147 5.87 -8.79 11.73
N GLU A 148 6.91 -7.95 11.63
CA GLU A 148 8.24 -8.26 12.17
C GLU A 148 8.23 -8.54 13.68
N ASN A 149 7.35 -7.85 14.41
CA ASN A 149 7.23 -8.04 15.85
C ASN A 149 6.47 -9.31 16.24
N HIS A 150 5.55 -9.79 15.42
CA HIS A 150 4.62 -10.86 15.81
C HIS A 150 4.80 -12.17 15.06
N VAL A 151 5.27 -12.15 13.81
CA VAL A 151 5.51 -13.38 13.06
C VAL A 151 6.67 -14.17 13.68
N ARG A 152 6.43 -15.45 13.91
CA ARG A 152 7.39 -16.44 14.41
C ARG A 152 7.24 -17.72 13.59
N PRO A 153 8.25 -18.60 13.58
CA PRO A 153 8.13 -19.90 12.93
C PRO A 153 6.89 -20.66 13.43
N GLY A 154 6.08 -21.16 12.51
CA GLY A 154 4.86 -21.91 12.80
C GLY A 154 3.58 -21.08 12.83
N VAL A 155 3.64 -19.75 12.84
CA VAL A 155 2.48 -18.85 12.84
C VAL A 155 1.75 -18.92 11.51
N THR A 156 0.41 -18.94 11.54
CA THR A 156 -0.46 -18.82 10.37
C THR A 156 -0.98 -17.38 10.25
N VAL A 157 -1.01 -16.84 9.04
CA VAL A 157 -1.36 -15.44 8.78
C VAL A 157 -2.45 -15.34 7.73
N ALA A 158 -3.44 -14.45 7.96
CA ALA A 158 -4.35 -14.00 6.91
C ALA A 158 -4.01 -12.54 6.55
N ASP A 159 -3.89 -12.25 5.25
CA ASP A 159 -3.70 -10.91 4.70
C ASP A 159 -4.96 -10.51 3.91
N VAL A 160 -5.74 -9.58 4.47
CA VAL A 160 -7.06 -9.18 3.95
C VAL A 160 -6.95 -7.83 3.24
N GLY A 161 -7.28 -7.81 1.96
CA GLY A 161 -7.00 -6.66 1.09
C GLY A 161 -5.50 -6.61 0.75
N THR A 162 -4.98 -7.70 0.20
CA THR A 162 -3.54 -7.93 0.05
C THR A 162 -2.85 -6.98 -0.92
N GLY A 163 -3.59 -6.38 -1.86
CA GLY A 163 -3.05 -5.46 -2.86
C GLY A 163 -1.91 -6.07 -3.66
N SER A 164 -0.71 -5.54 -3.51
CA SER A 164 0.50 -6.06 -4.15
C SER A 164 0.99 -7.40 -3.58
N GLY A 165 0.43 -7.87 -2.48
CA GLY A 165 0.91 -9.07 -1.78
C GLY A 165 2.10 -8.83 -0.84
N ILE A 166 2.52 -7.58 -0.65
CA ILE A 166 3.74 -7.26 0.12
C ILE A 166 3.69 -7.76 1.56
N LEU A 167 2.52 -7.66 2.25
CA LEU A 167 2.37 -8.10 3.63
C LEU A 167 2.37 -9.63 3.72
N ALA A 168 1.70 -10.30 2.79
CA ALA A 168 1.73 -11.76 2.68
C ALA A 168 3.15 -12.30 2.42
N VAL A 169 3.88 -11.68 1.47
CA VAL A 169 5.28 -12.02 1.18
C VAL A 169 6.15 -11.78 2.41
N ALA A 170 5.99 -10.63 3.09
CA ALA A 170 6.75 -10.32 4.30
C ALA A 170 6.50 -11.37 5.40
N ALA A 171 5.24 -11.73 5.66
CA ALA A 171 4.90 -12.73 6.67
C ALA A 171 5.56 -14.09 6.36
N ALA A 172 5.50 -14.54 5.10
CA ALA A 172 6.14 -15.79 4.68
C ALA A 172 7.67 -15.75 4.85
N LEU A 173 8.32 -14.65 4.45
CA LEU A 173 9.78 -14.49 4.57
C LEU A 173 10.22 -14.35 6.04
N LEU A 174 9.39 -13.80 6.92
CA LEU A 174 9.62 -13.74 8.36
C LEU A 174 9.46 -15.10 9.06
N GLY A 175 8.95 -16.12 8.36
CA GLY A 175 8.87 -17.49 8.85
C GLY A 175 7.47 -17.98 9.18
N ALA A 176 6.41 -17.30 8.73
CA ALA A 176 5.05 -17.85 8.80
C ALA A 176 5.00 -19.24 8.13
N ALA A 177 4.30 -20.18 8.77
CA ALA A 177 4.13 -21.53 8.24
C ALA A 177 3.22 -21.52 7.01
N HIS A 178 2.20 -20.69 7.05
CA HIS A 178 1.24 -20.53 5.96
C HIS A 178 0.64 -19.13 5.99
N VAL A 179 0.40 -18.56 4.81
CA VAL A 179 -0.23 -17.26 4.62
C VAL A 179 -1.37 -17.40 3.62
N SER A 180 -2.57 -16.99 3.99
CA SER A 180 -3.73 -16.90 3.10
C SER A 180 -4.03 -15.43 2.83
N ALA A 181 -3.91 -15.01 1.57
CA ALA A 181 -4.10 -13.62 1.15
C ALA A 181 -5.36 -13.49 0.29
N THR A 182 -6.14 -12.44 0.50
CA THR A 182 -7.36 -12.17 -0.29
C THR A 182 -7.43 -10.73 -0.74
N ASP A 183 -8.01 -10.50 -1.92
CA ASP A 183 -8.37 -9.17 -2.42
C ASP A 183 -9.64 -9.27 -3.27
N VAL A 184 -10.41 -8.18 -3.35
CA VAL A 184 -11.62 -8.09 -4.19
C VAL A 184 -11.29 -7.76 -5.63
N ASP A 185 -10.10 -7.18 -5.89
CA ASP A 185 -9.66 -6.78 -7.22
C ASP A 185 -8.89 -7.92 -7.89
N PRO A 186 -9.40 -8.48 -9.01
CA PRO A 186 -8.68 -9.51 -9.78
C PRO A 186 -7.29 -9.07 -10.23
N LEU A 187 -7.08 -7.77 -10.47
CA LEU A 187 -5.77 -7.22 -10.82
C LEU A 187 -4.79 -7.32 -9.65
N ALA A 188 -5.23 -6.94 -8.44
CA ALA A 188 -4.45 -7.08 -7.23
C ALA A 188 -4.08 -8.55 -6.96
N VAL A 189 -5.04 -9.47 -7.07
CA VAL A 189 -4.81 -10.92 -6.95
C VAL A 189 -3.73 -11.43 -7.90
N ARG A 190 -3.77 -11.00 -9.17
CA ARG A 190 -2.76 -11.37 -10.17
C ARG A 190 -1.38 -10.84 -9.76
N ILE A 191 -1.28 -9.56 -9.42
CA ILE A 191 -0.03 -8.90 -9.02
C ILE A 191 0.54 -9.54 -7.75
N ALA A 192 -0.31 -9.82 -6.76
CA ALA A 192 0.10 -10.51 -5.54
C ALA A 192 0.72 -11.89 -5.85
N ARG A 193 0.11 -12.68 -6.74
CA ARG A 193 0.66 -13.98 -7.18
C ARG A 193 2.01 -13.84 -7.87
N GLU A 194 2.17 -12.82 -8.72
CA GLU A 194 3.44 -12.52 -9.38
C GLU A 194 4.53 -12.17 -8.35
N ASN A 195 4.21 -11.34 -7.35
CA ASN A 195 5.13 -10.96 -6.28
C ASN A 195 5.45 -12.12 -5.33
N VAL A 196 4.49 -12.99 -5.02
CA VAL A 196 4.69 -14.23 -4.27
C VAL A 196 5.69 -15.14 -4.99
N ALA A 197 5.51 -15.32 -6.31
CA ALA A 197 6.43 -16.11 -7.13
C ALA A 197 7.81 -15.47 -7.21
N LEU A 198 7.89 -14.15 -7.41
CA LEU A 198 9.12 -13.37 -7.47
C LEU A 198 9.98 -13.54 -6.20
N ASN A 199 9.35 -13.62 -5.04
CA ASN A 199 10.01 -13.78 -3.74
C ASN A 199 10.23 -15.24 -3.33
N GLY A 200 9.82 -16.22 -4.16
CA GLY A 200 10.06 -17.63 -3.93
C GLY A 200 9.30 -18.22 -2.74
N VAL A 201 8.09 -17.72 -2.46
CA VAL A 201 7.26 -18.13 -1.30
C VAL A 201 5.93 -18.78 -1.71
N THR A 202 5.83 -19.27 -2.93
CA THR A 202 4.62 -19.92 -3.49
C THR A 202 4.20 -21.19 -2.75
N ASP A 203 5.11 -21.81 -2.03
CA ASP A 203 4.86 -22.98 -1.19
C ASP A 203 4.17 -22.66 0.14
N ARG A 204 4.13 -21.38 0.51
CA ARG A 204 3.60 -20.91 1.81
C ARG A 204 2.51 -19.86 1.69
N VAL A 205 2.31 -19.26 0.52
CA VAL A 205 1.34 -18.18 0.31
C VAL A 205 0.31 -18.57 -0.72
N ASP A 206 -0.95 -18.64 -0.31
CA ASP A 206 -2.09 -18.76 -1.20
C ASP A 206 -2.77 -17.40 -1.38
N VAL A 207 -3.07 -17.05 -2.65
CA VAL A 207 -3.75 -15.80 -2.99
C VAL A 207 -5.06 -16.10 -3.71
N ALA A 208 -6.17 -15.57 -3.20
CA ALA A 208 -7.51 -15.78 -3.74
C ALA A 208 -8.27 -14.45 -3.93
N GLU A 209 -9.19 -14.43 -4.90
CA GLU A 209 -10.16 -13.35 -5.05
C GLU A 209 -11.31 -13.58 -4.05
N ALA A 210 -11.46 -12.67 -3.10
CA ALA A 210 -12.54 -12.72 -2.12
C ALA A 210 -12.76 -11.34 -1.46
N SER A 211 -14.01 -11.09 -1.04
CA SER A 211 -14.41 -9.87 -0.30
C SER A 211 -14.46 -10.06 1.22
N VAL A 212 -14.01 -11.22 1.70
CA VAL A 212 -14.03 -11.61 3.13
C VAL A 212 -12.69 -12.25 3.49
N PRO A 213 -12.35 -12.33 4.78
CA PRO A 213 -11.18 -13.08 5.21
C PRO A 213 -11.20 -14.51 4.68
N PRO A 214 -10.03 -15.14 4.48
CA PRO A 214 -9.94 -16.52 4.04
C PRO A 214 -10.63 -17.47 5.05
N THR A 215 -11.11 -18.61 4.57
CA THR A 215 -11.70 -19.63 5.42
C THR A 215 -10.67 -20.26 6.35
N GLY A 216 -11.04 -20.51 7.60
CA GLY A 216 -10.16 -21.06 8.63
C GLY A 216 -9.92 -20.08 9.77
N THR A 217 -8.99 -20.44 10.65
CA THR A 217 -8.55 -19.57 11.74
C THR A 217 -7.04 -19.39 11.71
N PHE A 218 -6.58 -18.19 12.02
CA PHE A 218 -5.21 -17.75 11.91
C PHE A 218 -4.71 -17.21 13.24
N ASP A 219 -3.43 -17.34 13.50
CA ASP A 219 -2.79 -16.76 14.66
C ASP A 219 -2.63 -15.23 14.54
N LEU A 220 -2.56 -14.76 13.28
CA LEU A 220 -2.45 -13.34 12.95
C LEU A 220 -3.33 -13.01 11.74
N VAL A 221 -4.06 -11.91 11.83
CA VAL A 221 -4.78 -11.30 10.70
C VAL A 221 -4.22 -9.91 10.50
N VAL A 222 -3.80 -9.58 9.28
CA VAL A 222 -3.42 -8.22 8.89
C VAL A 222 -4.40 -7.69 7.86
N ALA A 223 -4.85 -6.44 8.02
CA ALA A 223 -5.75 -5.74 7.10
C ALA A 223 -5.29 -4.29 6.96
N ASN A 224 -4.73 -3.95 5.80
CA ASN A 224 -4.33 -2.58 5.45
C ASN A 224 -5.32 -2.00 4.44
N ILE A 225 -6.51 -1.65 4.92
CA ILE A 225 -7.68 -1.22 4.13
C ILE A 225 -8.34 0.00 4.77
N LEU A 226 -9.39 0.55 4.14
CA LEU A 226 -10.07 1.74 4.67
C LEU A 226 -10.73 1.49 6.04
N ALA A 227 -10.68 2.49 6.92
CA ALA A 227 -11.21 2.42 8.29
C ALA A 227 -12.67 1.94 8.38
N ASP A 228 -13.54 2.42 7.48
CA ASP A 228 -14.94 2.00 7.47
C ASP A 228 -15.10 0.52 7.08
N VAL A 229 -14.29 0.04 6.13
CA VAL A 229 -14.27 -1.37 5.72
C VAL A 229 -13.76 -2.26 6.86
N ILE A 230 -12.74 -1.82 7.62
CA ILE A 230 -12.28 -2.52 8.84
C ILE A 230 -13.44 -2.69 9.83
N LYS A 231 -14.18 -1.62 10.11
CA LYS A 231 -15.32 -1.64 11.03
C LYS A 231 -16.41 -2.61 10.55
N ASP A 232 -16.77 -2.54 9.28
CA ASP A 232 -17.80 -3.42 8.69
C ASP A 232 -17.36 -4.89 8.72
N MET A 233 -16.07 -5.15 8.52
CA MET A 233 -15.48 -6.50 8.50
C MET A 233 -15.10 -7.02 9.89
N THR A 234 -15.16 -6.22 10.95
CA THR A 234 -14.72 -6.61 12.30
C THR A 234 -15.24 -7.96 12.77
N PRO A 235 -16.54 -8.32 12.59
CA PRO A 235 -17.02 -9.64 12.98
C PRO A 235 -16.34 -10.79 12.22
N ALA A 236 -16.05 -10.60 10.94
CA ALA A 236 -15.39 -11.59 10.10
C ALA A 236 -13.89 -11.69 10.43
N LEU A 237 -13.22 -10.56 10.68
CA LEU A 237 -11.81 -10.50 11.12
C LEU A 237 -11.63 -11.18 12.48
N PHE A 238 -12.58 -10.94 13.41
CA PHE A 238 -12.60 -11.62 14.71
C PHE A 238 -12.78 -13.13 14.56
N ALA A 239 -13.72 -13.58 13.74
CA ALA A 239 -13.97 -15.00 13.50
C ALA A 239 -12.79 -15.72 12.85
N ALA A 240 -12.01 -15.01 12.00
CA ALA A 240 -10.83 -15.53 11.33
C ALA A 240 -9.60 -15.68 12.26
N LEU A 241 -9.63 -15.15 13.47
CA LEU A 241 -8.54 -15.33 14.43
C LEU A 241 -8.74 -16.57 15.31
N THR A 242 -7.67 -17.22 15.70
CA THR A 242 -7.68 -18.18 16.83
C THR A 242 -7.94 -17.44 18.14
N PRO A 243 -8.47 -18.09 19.20
CA PRO A 243 -8.52 -17.48 20.52
C PRO A 243 -7.15 -17.06 21.01
N GLY A 244 -6.97 -15.79 21.32
CA GLY A 244 -5.67 -15.18 21.63
C GLY A 244 -4.84 -14.77 20.40
N GLY A 245 -5.38 -14.97 19.20
CA GLY A 245 -4.79 -14.48 17.95
C GLY A 245 -4.86 -12.95 17.85
N ARG A 246 -4.04 -12.36 16.99
CA ARG A 246 -3.83 -10.91 16.89
C ARG A 246 -4.32 -10.34 15.56
N LEU A 247 -5.02 -9.22 15.65
CA LEU A 247 -5.34 -8.35 14.50
C LEU A 247 -4.28 -7.23 14.39
N ILE A 248 -3.85 -6.94 13.16
CA ILE A 248 -3.12 -5.73 12.77
C ILE A 248 -4.00 -5.03 11.73
N ALA A 249 -4.55 -3.87 12.08
CA ALA A 249 -5.43 -3.08 11.22
C ALA A 249 -4.76 -1.72 10.90
N SER A 250 -4.61 -1.37 9.62
CA SER A 250 -4.07 -0.09 9.15
C SER A 250 -4.81 0.40 7.92
N GLY A 251 -4.36 1.50 7.30
CA GLY A 251 -5.16 2.26 6.33
C GLY A 251 -6.07 3.26 7.03
N ILE A 252 -5.73 3.59 8.28
CA ILE A 252 -6.52 4.41 9.19
C ILE A 252 -5.81 5.76 9.34
N ILE A 253 -6.50 6.86 9.01
CA ILE A 253 -6.00 8.20 9.30
C ILE A 253 -6.12 8.49 10.81
N ASP A 254 -5.18 9.24 11.38
CA ASP A 254 -5.07 9.50 12.83
C ASP A 254 -6.38 10.01 13.46
N THR A 255 -7.11 10.87 12.75
CA THR A 255 -8.41 11.38 13.20
C THR A 255 -9.49 10.31 13.40
N ARG A 256 -9.33 9.13 12.80
CA ARG A 256 -10.22 7.98 12.91
C ARG A 256 -9.70 6.89 13.87
N ALA A 257 -8.48 7.06 14.40
CA ALA A 257 -7.82 6.03 15.21
C ALA A 257 -8.65 5.62 16.44
N ILE A 258 -9.18 6.62 17.17
CA ILE A 258 -9.99 6.39 18.37
C ILE A 258 -11.29 5.65 18.02
N ASP A 259 -11.99 6.12 16.97
CA ASP A 259 -13.24 5.51 16.50
C ASP A 259 -13.07 4.04 16.12
N VAL A 260 -11.98 3.70 15.45
CA VAL A 260 -11.68 2.30 15.09
C VAL A 260 -11.28 1.49 16.33
N ALA A 261 -10.45 2.03 17.22
CA ALA A 261 -10.04 1.34 18.44
C ALA A 261 -11.24 1.07 19.36
N ASP A 262 -12.13 2.04 19.56
CA ASP A 262 -13.35 1.87 20.35
C ASP A 262 -14.27 0.81 19.74
N HIS A 263 -14.40 0.79 18.40
CA HIS A 263 -15.20 -0.22 17.70
C HIS A 263 -14.60 -1.63 17.88
N LEU A 264 -13.29 -1.78 17.79
CA LEU A 264 -12.60 -3.06 18.04
C LEU A 264 -12.77 -3.50 19.50
N ALA A 265 -12.63 -2.58 20.47
CA ALA A 265 -12.87 -2.88 21.88
C ALA A 265 -14.28 -3.37 22.16
N ALA A 266 -15.29 -2.73 21.54
CA ALA A 266 -16.69 -3.12 21.63
C ALA A 266 -16.99 -4.48 20.96
N SER A 267 -16.05 -4.98 20.14
CA SER A 267 -16.11 -6.24 19.41
C SER A 267 -15.22 -7.34 20.02
N ASP A 268 -14.97 -7.27 21.33
CA ASP A 268 -14.21 -8.26 22.11
C ASP A 268 -12.71 -8.38 21.73
N PHE A 269 -12.13 -7.35 21.12
CA PHE A 269 -10.67 -7.24 21.03
C PHE A 269 -10.10 -6.63 22.32
N ALA A 270 -9.10 -7.26 22.89
CA ALA A 270 -8.35 -6.81 24.06
C ALA A 270 -6.95 -6.32 23.68
N ASP A 271 -6.23 -5.77 24.66
CA ASP A 271 -4.81 -5.33 24.54
C ASP A 271 -4.57 -4.43 23.34
N LEU A 272 -5.49 -3.49 23.10
CA LEU A 272 -5.41 -2.57 21.99
C LEU A 272 -4.19 -1.65 22.13
N THR A 273 -3.39 -1.59 21.06
CA THR A 273 -2.26 -0.68 20.94
C THR A 273 -2.30 0.04 19.62
N THR A 274 -1.76 1.26 19.57
CA THR A 274 -1.74 2.08 18.37
C THR A 274 -0.32 2.52 18.07
N SER A 275 0.14 2.28 16.84
CA SER A 275 1.39 2.79 16.29
C SER A 275 1.08 3.86 15.25
N ARG A 276 1.95 4.89 15.15
CA ARG A 276 1.71 6.06 14.29
C ARG A 276 2.93 6.38 13.44
N GLU A 277 2.67 6.76 12.18
CA GLU A 277 3.65 7.35 11.29
C GLU A 277 2.98 8.46 10.45
N GLY A 278 3.39 9.73 10.67
CA GLY A 278 2.72 10.89 10.06
C GLY A 278 1.25 10.98 10.48
N GLU A 279 0.37 11.03 9.50
CA GLU A 279 -1.10 11.06 9.67
C GLU A 279 -1.73 9.67 9.75
N TRP A 280 -0.95 8.60 9.63
CA TRP A 280 -1.43 7.24 9.54
C TRP A 280 -1.16 6.44 10.79
N VAL A 281 -2.08 5.53 11.09
CA VAL A 281 -1.96 4.66 12.25
C VAL A 281 -2.20 3.20 11.89
N ALA A 282 -1.59 2.32 12.69
CA ALA A 282 -1.98 0.92 12.80
C ALA A 282 -2.52 0.66 14.20
N VAL A 283 -3.65 0.00 14.29
CA VAL A 283 -4.26 -0.47 15.53
C VAL A 283 -4.08 -1.98 15.61
N GLU A 284 -3.51 -2.45 16.70
CA GLU A 284 -3.38 -3.87 16.98
C GLU A 284 -4.29 -4.26 18.13
N GLY A 285 -4.87 -5.45 18.07
CA GLY A 285 -5.71 -6.00 19.14
C GLY A 285 -5.62 -7.51 19.20
N VAL A 286 -5.89 -8.09 20.36
CA VAL A 286 -5.91 -9.53 20.59
C VAL A 286 -7.36 -10.02 20.70
N ARG A 287 -7.72 -11.07 19.97
CA ARG A 287 -9.01 -11.74 20.13
C ARG A 287 -9.14 -12.29 21.55
N SER A 288 -10.16 -11.83 22.29
CA SER A 288 -10.49 -12.37 23.59
C SER A 288 -10.81 -13.89 23.50
N ARG A 289 -10.57 -14.60 24.58
CA ARG A 289 -10.79 -16.05 24.67
C ARG A 289 -12.27 -16.42 24.71
#